data_1db596c6ddf6c0aca36fab4435b5a3f8
#
_entry.id   1db596c6ddf6c0aca36fab4435b5a3f8
#
_cell.length_a   1.000
_cell.length_b   1.000
_cell.length_c   1.000
_cell.angle_alpha   90.00
_cell.angle_beta   90.00
_cell.angle_gamma   90.00
#
_symmetry.space_group_name_H-M   'P 1'
#
loop_
_entity.id
_entity.type
_entity.pdbx_description
1 polymer ?
#
loop_
_entity_poly.entity_id
_entity_poly.type
_entity_poly.pdbx_seq_one_letter_code
_entity_poly.pdbx_strand_id
1 'polypeptide(L)'
;MTAPTSLPAPTPRAAAVVVAAGRGERLGFPDKVLLPLAGQPMIAYALTALEQAASINDVVVVVGAHTREAIAELVAAGPWRKVREIVDGGARRQDSVALGVATTPASAGVVVVHDGARPLATAALFDR
;
A
#
# COMPACT_ATOMS: atom_id res chain seq x y z
N MET A 1 35.00 27.35 -4.63
CA MET A 1 34.21 27.08 -4.67
C MET A 1 33.89 25.95 -4.90
N THR A 2 33.47 25.58 -4.55
CA THR A 2 33.17 24.64 -4.71
C THR A 2 32.17 24.13 -5.11
N ALA A 3 32.07 23.78 -5.66
CA ALA A 3 31.36 23.26 -6.18
C ALA A 3 30.62 22.48 -5.86
N PRO A 4 29.89 22.44 -6.05
CA PRO A 4 29.00 21.82 -5.87
C PRO A 4 28.81 20.67 -5.99
N THR A 5 29.12 20.47 -5.58
CA THR A 5 28.87 19.56 -5.52
C THR A 5 27.95 18.93 -5.67
N SER A 6 27.97 18.66 -6.20
CA SER A 6 27.21 17.64 -6.54
C SER A 6 26.58 16.93 -5.48
N LEU A 7 25.64 17.49 -4.95
CA LEU A 7 24.66 16.73 -4.24
C LEU A 7 24.05 15.75 -5.22
N PRO A 8 23.96 14.48 -4.87
CA PRO A 8 23.21 13.58 -5.72
C PRO A 8 21.80 14.14 -5.90
N ALA A 9 21.26 13.97 -7.09
CA ALA A 9 19.87 14.31 -7.31
C ALA A 9 19.03 13.65 -6.22
N PRO A 10 18.04 14.34 -5.64
CA PRO A 10 17.21 13.71 -4.64
C PRO A 10 16.58 12.46 -5.21
N THR A 11 16.57 11.39 -4.44
CA THR A 11 15.90 10.16 -4.81
C THR A 11 14.42 10.49 -5.06
N PRO A 12 13.84 10.09 -6.18
CA PRO A 12 12.43 10.35 -6.42
C PRO A 12 11.60 9.77 -5.28
N ARG A 13 10.61 10.50 -4.84
CA ARG A 13 9.66 9.96 -3.88
C ARG A 13 8.88 8.85 -4.55
N ALA A 14 8.68 7.77 -3.84
CA ALA A 14 7.87 6.68 -4.31
C ALA A 14 6.67 6.52 -3.38
N ALA A 15 5.52 6.27 -3.98
CA ALA A 15 4.31 5.96 -3.25
C ALA A 15 3.86 4.56 -3.63
N ALA A 16 3.23 3.86 -2.70
CA ALA A 16 2.64 2.56 -2.95
C ALA A 16 1.13 2.65 -2.83
N VAL A 17 0.45 1.96 -3.72
CA VAL A 17 -1.00 1.78 -3.66
C VAL A 17 -1.25 0.32 -3.33
N VAL A 18 -1.85 0.06 -2.17
CA VAL A 18 -2.21 -1.28 -1.76
C VAL A 18 -3.68 -1.50 -2.13
N VAL A 19 -3.94 -2.42 -3.05
CA VAL A 19 -5.30 -2.70 -3.50
C VAL A 19 -5.90 -3.76 -2.60
N ALA A 20 -6.90 -3.38 -1.83
CA ALA A 20 -7.58 -4.25 -0.87
C ALA A 20 -9.10 -4.23 -1.06
N ALA A 21 -9.57 -3.73 -2.19
CA ALA A 21 -10.99 -3.60 -2.48
C ALA A 21 -11.62 -4.84 -3.10
N GLY A 22 -10.80 -5.78 -3.58
CA GLY A 22 -11.30 -6.97 -4.26
C GLY A 22 -11.96 -7.94 -3.30
N ARG A 23 -13.00 -8.60 -3.78
CA ARG A 23 -13.64 -9.69 -3.06
C ARG A 23 -12.99 -11.00 -3.47
N GLY A 24 -12.68 -11.86 -2.56
CA GLY A 24 -12.13 -13.17 -2.86
C GLY A 24 -13.20 -14.18 -3.30
N GLU A 25 -14.11 -13.77 -4.16
CA GLU A 25 -15.29 -14.56 -4.52
C GLU A 25 -14.96 -15.94 -5.09
N ARG A 26 -13.88 -16.02 -5.87
CA ARG A 26 -13.47 -17.28 -6.50
C ARG A 26 -13.12 -18.36 -5.50
N LEU A 27 -12.71 -17.97 -4.30
CA LEU A 27 -12.31 -18.88 -3.24
C LEU A 27 -13.36 -19.00 -2.14
N GLY A 28 -14.51 -18.35 -2.31
CA GLY A 28 -15.55 -18.33 -1.30
C GLY A 28 -15.22 -17.47 -0.10
N PHE A 29 -14.18 -16.66 -0.17
CA PHE A 29 -13.76 -15.77 0.90
C PHE A 29 -13.96 -14.32 0.47
N PRO A 30 -14.96 -13.62 1.02
CA PRO A 30 -15.24 -12.24 0.58
C PRO A 30 -14.15 -11.24 0.92
N ASP A 31 -13.40 -11.49 2.01
CA ASP A 31 -12.42 -10.53 2.53
C ASP A 31 -11.03 -11.15 2.62
N LYS A 32 -10.51 -11.58 1.48
CA LYS A 32 -9.23 -12.28 1.44
C LYS A 32 -8.10 -11.52 2.14
N VAL A 33 -8.08 -10.20 2.02
CA VAL A 33 -7.03 -9.37 2.62
C VAL A 33 -7.05 -9.41 4.16
N LEU A 34 -8.19 -9.77 4.74
CA LEU A 34 -8.35 -9.85 6.19
C LEU A 34 -8.19 -11.26 6.74
N LEU A 35 -7.98 -12.27 5.88
CA LEU A 35 -7.77 -13.63 6.35
C LEU A 35 -6.51 -13.70 7.21
N PRO A 36 -6.58 -14.37 8.37
CA PRO A 36 -5.42 -14.49 9.21
C PRO A 36 -4.36 -15.42 8.62
N LEU A 37 -3.12 -15.01 8.76
CA LEU A 37 -1.98 -15.82 8.38
C LEU A 37 -0.94 -15.63 9.49
N ALA A 38 -0.61 -16.71 10.18
CA ALA A 38 0.34 -16.67 11.29
C ALA A 38 -0.02 -15.59 12.33
N GLY A 39 -1.30 -15.45 12.62
CA GLY A 39 -1.79 -14.56 13.67
C GLY A 39 -2.08 -13.13 13.26
N GLN A 40 -1.86 -12.77 11.99
CA GLN A 40 -2.13 -11.42 11.49
C GLN A 40 -2.94 -11.47 10.20
N PRO A 41 -3.78 -10.45 9.92
CA PRO A 41 -4.44 -10.36 8.63
C PRO A 41 -3.42 -10.28 7.49
N MET A 42 -3.75 -10.85 6.35
CA MET A 42 -2.81 -10.89 5.21
C MET A 42 -2.31 -9.49 4.82
N ILE A 43 -3.17 -8.50 4.84
CA ILE A 43 -2.78 -7.13 4.48
C ILE A 43 -1.70 -6.57 5.40
N ALA A 44 -1.65 -7.01 6.67
CA ALA A 44 -0.65 -6.52 7.62
C ALA A 44 0.77 -6.82 7.15
N TYR A 45 0.99 -7.94 6.49
CA TYR A 45 2.32 -8.28 5.98
C TYR A 45 2.75 -7.34 4.85
N ALA A 46 1.82 -7.01 3.95
CA ALA A 46 2.11 -6.06 2.87
C ALA A 46 2.41 -4.67 3.44
N LEU A 47 1.62 -4.22 4.41
CA LEU A 47 1.82 -2.91 5.04
C LEU A 47 3.16 -2.85 5.77
N THR A 48 3.54 -3.93 6.46
CA THR A 48 4.82 -3.99 7.16
C THR A 48 5.99 -3.93 6.19
N ALA A 49 5.92 -4.67 5.09
CA ALA A 49 6.98 -4.63 4.08
C ALA A 49 7.13 -3.23 3.50
N LEU A 50 6.04 -2.55 3.21
CA LEU A 50 6.07 -1.19 2.66
C LEU A 50 6.57 -0.18 3.69
N GLU A 51 6.20 -0.34 4.95
CA GLU A 51 6.67 0.53 6.02
C GLU A 51 8.19 0.45 6.19
N GLN A 52 8.74 -0.75 6.02
CA GLN A 52 10.18 -1.00 6.17
C GLN A 52 10.99 -0.68 4.91
N ALA A 53 10.34 -0.52 3.77
CA ALA A 53 11.03 -0.26 2.51
C ALA A 53 11.52 1.19 2.46
N ALA A 54 12.84 1.36 2.39
CA ALA A 54 13.43 2.71 2.39
C ALA A 54 13.00 3.55 1.19
N SER A 55 12.73 2.91 0.06
CA SER A 55 12.33 3.59 -1.17
C SER A 55 10.89 4.09 -1.17
N ILE A 56 10.05 3.58 -0.28
CA ILE A 56 8.64 3.95 -0.21
C ILE A 56 8.45 5.04 0.85
N ASN A 57 7.85 6.15 0.45
CA ASN A 57 7.62 7.30 1.34
C ASN A 57 6.18 7.39 1.83
N ASP A 58 5.23 7.02 0.99
CA ASP A 58 3.81 7.15 1.28
C ASP A 58 3.06 5.91 0.80
N VAL A 59 2.04 5.51 1.55
CA VAL A 59 1.19 4.37 1.20
C VAL A 59 -0.26 4.82 1.19
N VAL A 60 -0.97 4.46 0.14
CA VAL A 60 -2.41 4.65 0.01
C VAL A 60 -3.06 3.26 -0.02
N VAL A 61 -4.05 3.03 0.81
CA VAL A 61 -4.77 1.77 0.85
C VAL A 61 -6.15 1.98 0.23
N VAL A 62 -6.48 1.16 -0.77
CA VAL A 62 -7.79 1.22 -1.42
C VAL A 62 -8.62 0.07 -0.91
N VAL A 63 -9.75 0.38 -0.30
CA VAL A 63 -10.59 -0.60 0.41
C VAL A 63 -11.95 -0.77 -0.25
N GLY A 64 -12.59 -1.90 0.03
CA GLY A 64 -13.99 -2.11 -0.30
C GLY A 64 -14.88 -1.68 0.85
N ALA A 65 -16.18 -1.49 0.55
CA ALA A 65 -17.14 -1.05 1.58
C ALA A 65 -17.20 -2.01 2.76
N HIS A 66 -17.02 -3.30 2.51
CA HIS A 66 -17.10 -4.33 3.55
C HIS A 66 -15.79 -4.54 4.32
N THR A 67 -14.69 -3.98 3.86
CA THR A 67 -13.37 -4.10 4.53
C THR A 67 -12.90 -2.79 5.13
N ARG A 68 -13.54 -1.69 4.76
CA ARG A 68 -13.07 -0.35 5.13
C ARG A 68 -12.88 -0.16 6.63
N GLU A 69 -13.89 -0.50 7.40
CA GLU A 69 -13.84 -0.29 8.85
C GLU A 69 -12.75 -1.13 9.51
N ALA A 70 -12.67 -2.41 9.14
CA ALA A 70 -11.66 -3.30 9.71
C ALA A 70 -10.25 -2.85 9.36
N ILE A 71 -10.02 -2.42 8.12
CA ILE A 71 -8.70 -1.94 7.71
C ILE A 71 -8.37 -0.61 8.39
N ALA A 72 -9.34 0.29 8.51
CA ALA A 72 -9.12 1.56 9.20
C ALA A 72 -8.72 1.34 10.66
N GLU A 73 -9.39 0.43 11.35
CA GLU A 73 -9.05 0.09 12.74
C GLU A 73 -7.66 -0.55 12.82
N LEU A 74 -7.34 -1.44 11.91
CA LEU A 74 -6.04 -2.09 11.86
C LEU A 74 -4.92 -1.07 11.70
N VAL A 75 -5.08 -0.14 10.77
CA VAL A 75 -4.07 0.90 10.49
C VAL A 75 -3.94 1.83 11.68
N ALA A 76 -5.05 2.23 12.29
CA ALA A 76 -5.02 3.14 13.43
C ALA A 76 -4.30 2.53 14.64
N ALA A 77 -4.40 1.22 14.82
CA ALA A 77 -3.77 0.52 15.94
C ALA A 77 -2.35 0.04 15.64
N GLY A 78 -1.96 0.01 14.37
CA GLY A 78 -0.69 -0.56 13.95
C GLY A 78 0.42 0.46 13.79
N PRO A 79 1.64 -0.01 13.48
CA PRO A 79 2.82 0.83 13.40
C PRO A 79 3.08 1.41 12.01
N TRP A 80 2.10 1.43 11.13
CA TRP A 80 2.30 1.81 9.73
C TRP A 80 2.12 3.31 9.53
N ARG A 81 3.18 4.06 9.79
CA ARG A 81 3.14 5.53 9.73
C ARG A 81 3.14 6.08 8.31
N LYS A 82 3.57 5.29 7.34
CA LYS A 82 3.58 5.70 5.94
C LYS A 82 2.21 5.65 5.31
N VAL A 83 1.24 4.95 5.92
CA VAL A 83 -0.13 4.91 5.43
C VAL A 83 -0.73 6.29 5.59
N ARG A 84 -0.92 6.96 4.45
CA ARG A 84 -1.34 8.34 4.38
C ARG A 84 -2.84 8.49 4.22
N GLU A 85 -3.42 7.61 3.41
CA GLU A 85 -4.83 7.69 3.04
C GLU A 85 -5.41 6.29 2.92
N ILE A 86 -6.68 6.18 3.30
CA ILE A 86 -7.49 5.00 3.05
C ILE A 86 -8.66 5.49 2.22
N VAL A 87 -8.81 4.96 1.01
CA VAL A 87 -9.82 5.43 0.07
C VAL A 87 -10.70 4.28 -0.40
N ASP A 88 -11.91 4.61 -0.79
CA ASP A 88 -12.83 3.60 -1.31
C ASP A 88 -12.47 3.24 -2.74
N GLY A 89 -12.50 1.96 -3.05
CA GLY A 89 -12.26 1.45 -4.39
C GLY A 89 -13.47 1.56 -5.29
N GLY A 90 -13.25 1.31 -6.57
CA GLY A 90 -14.29 1.28 -7.57
C GLY A 90 -14.84 -0.13 -7.79
N ALA A 91 -15.71 -0.27 -8.79
CA ALA A 91 -16.35 -1.53 -9.09
C ALA A 91 -15.39 -2.59 -9.62
N ARG A 92 -14.33 -2.16 -10.32
CA ARG A 92 -13.35 -3.06 -10.92
C ARG A 92 -11.98 -2.77 -10.33
N ARG A 93 -11.07 -3.76 -10.44
CA ARG A 93 -9.71 -3.59 -9.94
C ARG A 93 -9.03 -2.36 -10.57
N GLN A 94 -9.20 -2.17 -11.87
CA GLN A 94 -8.60 -1.02 -12.56
C GLN A 94 -9.13 0.32 -12.05
N ASP A 95 -10.39 0.36 -11.63
CA ASP A 95 -10.98 1.58 -11.04
C ASP A 95 -10.36 1.85 -9.68
N SER A 96 -10.15 0.81 -8.88
CA SER A 96 -9.52 0.92 -7.58
C SER A 96 -8.07 1.39 -7.72
N VAL A 97 -7.33 0.84 -8.68
CA VAL A 97 -5.96 1.27 -8.95
C VAL A 97 -5.93 2.75 -9.33
N ALA A 98 -6.82 3.17 -10.22
CA ALA A 98 -6.87 4.57 -10.66
C ALA A 98 -7.17 5.53 -9.51
N LEU A 99 -8.11 5.16 -8.64
CA LEU A 99 -8.45 5.97 -7.46
C LEU A 99 -7.27 6.07 -6.51
N GLY A 100 -6.59 4.95 -6.26
CA GLY A 100 -5.41 4.94 -5.40
C GLY A 100 -4.29 5.80 -5.96
N VAL A 101 -4.00 5.67 -7.23
CA VAL A 101 -2.95 6.45 -7.90
C VAL A 101 -3.28 7.95 -7.83
N ALA A 102 -4.55 8.31 -8.08
CA ALA A 102 -4.98 9.70 -8.02
C ALA A 102 -4.81 10.32 -6.63
N THR A 103 -4.80 9.49 -5.58
CA THR A 103 -4.67 9.94 -4.20
C THR A 103 -3.21 10.07 -3.77
N THR A 104 -2.26 9.50 -4.51
CA THR A 104 -0.84 9.61 -4.16
C THR A 104 -0.37 11.05 -4.28
N PRO A 105 0.67 11.45 -3.49
CA PRO A 105 1.18 12.81 -3.56
C PRO A 105 1.66 13.18 -4.97
N ALA A 106 1.41 14.40 -5.37
CA ALA A 106 1.88 14.91 -6.67
C ALA A 106 3.40 14.84 -6.81
N SER A 107 4.10 14.85 -5.68
CA SER A 107 5.56 14.75 -5.65
C SER A 107 6.08 13.34 -5.87
N ALA A 108 5.21 12.33 -5.90
CA ALA A 108 5.66 10.96 -6.12
C ALA A 108 6.09 10.79 -7.57
N GLY A 109 7.35 10.46 -7.78
CA GLY A 109 7.89 10.21 -9.11
C GLY A 109 7.62 8.78 -9.59
N VAL A 110 7.38 7.87 -8.67
CA VAL A 110 7.10 6.47 -8.95
C VAL A 110 5.94 6.01 -8.08
N VAL A 111 5.03 5.26 -8.66
CA VAL A 111 3.92 4.66 -7.93
C VAL A 111 3.97 3.15 -8.13
N VAL A 112 4.05 2.42 -7.04
CA VAL A 112 4.06 0.96 -7.04
C VAL A 112 2.67 0.48 -6.64
N VAL A 113 2.09 -0.42 -7.42
CA VAL A 113 0.79 -1.01 -7.11
C VAL A 113 1.01 -2.42 -6.56
N HIS A 114 0.48 -2.69 -5.38
CA HIS A 114 0.64 -3.97 -4.71
C HIS A 114 -0.72 -4.51 -4.28
N ASP A 115 -0.92 -5.81 -4.47
CA ASP A 115 -2.13 -6.49 -4.02
C ASP A 115 -2.01 -6.78 -2.52
N GLY A 116 -2.97 -6.30 -1.73
CA GLY A 116 -2.98 -6.49 -0.28
C GLY A 116 -3.14 -7.94 0.17
N ALA A 117 -3.55 -8.83 -0.74
CA ALA A 117 -3.65 -10.26 -0.46
C ALA A 117 -2.37 -11.04 -0.77
N ARG A 118 -1.25 -10.36 -1.01
CA ARG A 118 0.05 -11.00 -1.25
C ARG A 118 0.98 -10.72 -0.09
N PRO A 119 0.94 -11.51 0.97
CA PRO A 119 1.67 -11.22 2.19
C PRO A 119 3.16 -11.55 2.16
N LEU A 120 3.63 -12.25 1.14
CA LEU A 120 5.01 -12.73 1.10
C LEU A 120 6.02 -11.72 0.55
N ALA A 121 5.57 -10.55 0.14
CA ALA A 121 6.48 -9.49 -0.30
C ALA A 121 7.31 -9.00 0.89
N THR A 122 8.56 -8.70 0.64
CA THR A 122 9.47 -8.18 1.67
C THR A 122 9.87 -6.75 1.34
N ALA A 123 10.38 -6.04 2.34
CA ALA A 123 10.87 -4.68 2.14
C ALA A 123 11.93 -4.61 1.04
N ALA A 124 12.84 -5.57 1.01
CA ALA A 124 13.91 -5.61 0.00
C ALA A 124 13.34 -5.72 -1.42
N LEU A 125 12.22 -6.40 -1.60
CA LEU A 125 11.59 -6.52 -2.91
C LEU A 125 11.13 -5.16 -3.43
N PHE A 126 10.60 -4.31 -2.56
CA PHE A 126 10.14 -2.97 -2.94
C PHE A 126 11.30 -2.00 -3.20
N ASP A 127 12.46 -2.28 -2.66
CA ASP A 127 13.64 -1.41 -2.79
C ASP A 127 14.50 -1.69 -4.02
N ARG A 128 14.11 -2.66 -4.81
CA ARG A 128 14.86 -2.99 -6.03
C ARG A 128 14.71 -1.96 -7.13
#